data_a6ebe18b703eb409c0d9d9dcda657072
#
_entry.id   a6ebe18b703eb409c0d9d9dcda657072
#
_cell.length_a   1.000
_cell.length_b   1.000
_cell.length_c   1.000
_cell.angle_alpha   90.00
_cell.angle_beta   90.00
_cell.angle_gamma   90.00
#
_symmetry.space_group_name_H-M   'P 1'
#
loop_
_entity.id
_entity.type
_entity.pdbx_description
1 polymer ?
#
loop_
_entity_poly.entity_id
_entity_poly.type
_entity_poly.pdbx_seq_one_letter_code
_entity_poly.pdbx_strand_id
1 'polypeptide(L)'
;MSVHARLWPRLRPGEAPERPRRDPGEALALPDGTPVAPESDRPGRTAYPHVAGNLVRVSLHLYDTASRELRRFEPLEPGSNHVGIYICGLTTQGSPHIGHVRFAVAFDILRRWLERGHGYDVTLVRNVTDIDDKILAKSQEAGEPWWAWSYQHERETTRALDLLGVLPPTYEPRATGHIPEQVELIDTLVERGHAYAAEDGSGDVYFDVRSWPEYGSLTRQRLEDMEPAGDADPRGKRDPRDFALWKGAKAGEPETASWATPYGRGRPGWHLECSAMARKYLGDAFDIHGGGVDLRFPHHENEQAQSRAAGLGFAHFWLHNAWVTVKGSKMGKSLGNALAVTELTRTVRPLVLRYYLGAAHYRSTIEYGEDSLAEALAAVERIEGYVARALEVVGEPAEVLLEESLALSVDAAFPAPFREALDDDVNVPEALAVVFGSVREGNRTLEAGDPQPAGVRHTLLQLIAMLDVLGVNPLDARWGATSTGGDRTGEVLAALVQERLDARAQARAQKDFAAADAIRDQLTALGVVIEDTPAGARWALR
;
A
#
# COMPACT_ATOMS: atom_id res chain seq x y z
N MET A 1 -25.30 -35.38 41.51
CA MET A 1 -24.57 -34.21 42.05
C MET A 1 -24.97 -32.98 41.26
N SER A 2 -25.71 -32.10 41.91
CA SER A 2 -26.39 -30.93 41.35
C SER A 2 -25.40 -29.77 41.15
N VAL A 3 -25.43 -29.13 39.96
CA VAL A 3 -24.73 -27.85 39.75
C VAL A 3 -25.76 -26.81 39.34
N HIS A 4 -25.83 -25.77 40.15
CA HIS A 4 -26.81 -24.68 40.10
C HIS A 4 -26.69 -23.84 38.84
N ALA A 5 -27.81 -23.72 38.11
CA ALA A 5 -28.05 -22.67 37.13
C ALA A 5 -28.37 -21.35 37.86
N ARG A 6 -27.61 -20.31 37.66
CA ARG A 6 -27.99 -18.94 38.07
C ARG A 6 -28.82 -18.29 36.95
N LEU A 7 -30.09 -18.05 37.25
CA LEU A 7 -31.02 -17.30 36.45
C LEU A 7 -30.68 -15.80 36.41
N TRP A 8 -30.65 -15.22 35.24
CA TRP A 8 -30.65 -13.78 35.02
C TRP A 8 -32.11 -13.26 35.14
N PRO A 9 -32.33 -12.08 35.80
CA PRO A 9 -33.66 -11.51 35.89
C PRO A 9 -34.10 -10.92 34.54
N ARG A 10 -35.32 -11.21 34.13
CA ARG A 10 -36.01 -10.63 32.97
C ARG A 10 -36.35 -9.16 33.27
N LEU A 11 -35.85 -8.24 32.46
CA LEU A 11 -36.28 -6.85 32.43
C LEU A 11 -37.63 -6.71 31.75
N ARG A 12 -38.51 -5.89 32.30
CA ARG A 12 -39.82 -5.57 31.75
C ARG A 12 -39.69 -4.54 30.61
N PRO A 13 -40.55 -4.56 29.56
CA PRO A 13 -40.52 -3.55 28.51
C PRO A 13 -41.13 -2.25 29.00
N GLY A 14 -40.42 -1.14 28.88
CA GLY A 14 -40.97 0.18 29.06
C GLY A 14 -40.12 1.29 29.69
N GLU A 15 -38.86 1.10 30.03
CA GLU A 15 -38.03 2.22 30.52
C GLU A 15 -36.65 2.20 29.86
N ALA A 16 -36.45 3.10 28.92
CA ALA A 16 -35.11 3.41 28.39
C ALA A 16 -34.43 4.40 29.36
N PRO A 17 -33.21 4.12 29.87
CA PRO A 17 -32.47 5.09 30.67
C PRO A 17 -31.96 6.23 29.78
N GLU A 18 -32.25 7.48 30.18
CA GLU A 18 -31.67 8.68 29.60
C GLU A 18 -30.14 8.61 29.67
N ARG A 19 -29.48 8.78 28.54
CA ARG A 19 -28.01 8.91 28.48
C ARG A 19 -27.62 10.28 29.05
N PRO A 20 -26.68 10.36 29.99
CA PRO A 20 -26.15 11.64 30.45
C PRO A 20 -25.40 12.33 29.29
N ARG A 21 -25.68 13.62 29.07
CA ARG A 21 -24.92 14.49 28.17
C ARG A 21 -23.50 14.61 28.72
N ARG A 22 -22.50 14.24 27.92
CA ARG A 22 -21.08 14.45 28.23
C ARG A 22 -20.65 15.85 27.80
N ASP A 23 -19.90 16.52 28.68
CA ASP A 23 -19.20 17.75 28.34
C ASP A 23 -17.99 17.47 27.44
N PRO A 24 -17.69 18.33 26.45
CA PRO A 24 -16.62 18.13 25.46
C PRO A 24 -15.22 18.47 26.02
N GLY A 25 -14.89 18.04 27.22
CA GLY A 25 -13.60 18.35 27.88
C GLY A 25 -13.02 17.26 28.76
N GLU A 26 -13.68 16.11 28.93
CA GLU A 26 -13.17 15.05 29.81
C GLU A 26 -12.24 14.08 29.06
N ALA A 27 -10.98 14.04 29.47
CA ALA A 27 -10.00 13.06 29.02
C ALA A 27 -10.40 11.63 29.45
N LEU A 28 -10.33 10.69 28.54
CA LEU A 28 -10.54 9.26 28.79
C LEU A 28 -9.42 8.72 29.69
N ALA A 29 -9.78 8.21 30.86
CA ALA A 29 -8.90 7.41 31.71
C ALA A 29 -9.34 5.94 31.69
N LEU A 30 -8.37 5.02 31.74
CA LEU A 30 -8.63 3.60 31.90
C LEU A 30 -9.21 3.31 33.30
N PRO A 31 -9.92 2.15 33.51
CA PRO A 31 -10.58 1.85 34.78
C PRO A 31 -9.65 1.79 36.01
N ASP A 32 -8.34 1.75 35.83
CA ASP A 32 -7.28 1.71 36.85
C ASP A 32 -6.66 3.09 37.13
N GLY A 33 -7.16 4.16 36.51
CA GLY A 33 -6.67 5.53 36.73
C GLY A 33 -5.39 5.89 35.99
N THR A 34 -4.88 5.00 35.09
CA THR A 34 -3.68 5.29 34.31
C THR A 34 -4.03 6.28 33.19
N PRO A 35 -3.30 7.39 33.00
CA PRO A 35 -3.54 8.31 31.91
C PRO A 35 -3.28 7.61 30.59
N VAL A 36 -4.21 7.72 29.62
CA VAL A 36 -3.98 7.28 28.25
C VAL A 36 -2.84 8.11 27.68
N ALA A 37 -1.77 7.45 27.23
CA ALA A 37 -0.64 8.13 26.60
C ALA A 37 -1.11 9.04 25.46
N PRO A 38 -0.51 10.22 25.29
CA PRO A 38 -0.88 11.12 24.22
C PRO A 38 -0.73 10.42 22.85
N GLU A 39 -1.56 10.79 21.92
CA GLU A 39 -1.69 10.17 20.58
C GLU A 39 -0.39 10.09 19.76
N SER A 40 0.67 10.80 20.19
CA SER A 40 2.01 10.82 19.60
C SER A 40 2.80 9.51 19.74
N ASP A 41 2.46 8.59 20.65
CA ASP A 41 3.28 7.43 21.00
C ASP A 41 2.78 6.10 20.42
N ARG A 42 1.93 6.13 19.39
CA ARG A 42 1.48 4.90 18.72
C ARG A 42 2.58 4.35 17.82
N PRO A 43 3.02 3.09 17.98
CA PRO A 43 4.00 2.48 17.07
C PRO A 43 3.41 2.37 15.67
N GLY A 44 4.10 2.94 14.67
CA GLY A 44 3.70 2.92 13.26
C GLY A 44 3.45 4.29 12.62
N ARG A 45 3.42 5.38 13.39
CA ARG A 45 3.52 6.73 12.83
C ARG A 45 4.98 7.13 12.73
N THR A 46 5.53 7.17 11.53
CA THR A 46 6.61 8.13 11.23
C THR A 46 5.92 9.50 11.23
N ALA A 47 5.74 10.07 12.44
CA ALA A 47 5.28 11.44 12.55
C ALA A 47 6.38 12.32 11.97
N TYR A 48 6.19 12.82 10.76
CA TYR A 48 6.94 13.98 10.31
C TYR A 48 6.69 15.08 11.36
N PRO A 49 7.73 15.74 11.89
CA PRO A 49 7.53 16.80 12.87
C PRO A 49 6.60 17.85 12.27
N HIS A 50 5.51 18.19 12.97
CA HIS A 50 4.61 19.26 12.56
C HIS A 50 5.41 20.55 12.47
N VAL A 51 5.73 20.98 11.26
CA VAL A 51 6.33 22.28 11.01
C VAL A 51 5.21 23.32 11.09
N ALA A 52 5.01 23.88 12.29
CA ALA A 52 4.11 25.00 12.51
C ALA A 52 4.72 26.26 11.85
N GLY A 53 4.39 26.51 10.62
CA GLY A 53 4.71 27.73 9.88
C GLY A 53 3.49 28.18 9.08
N ASN A 54 3.31 29.49 8.89
CA ASN A 54 2.34 30.03 7.92
C ASN A 54 2.82 29.64 6.51
N LEU A 55 2.51 28.40 6.10
CA LEU A 55 2.77 27.92 4.75
C LEU A 55 1.90 28.73 3.79
N VAL A 56 2.52 29.49 2.88
CA VAL A 56 1.86 29.88 1.63
C VAL A 56 1.68 28.56 0.88
N ARG A 57 0.54 27.89 1.07
CA ARG A 57 0.23 26.64 0.40
C ARG A 57 0.16 26.92 -1.10
N VAL A 58 1.13 26.41 -1.85
CA VAL A 58 0.98 26.24 -3.30
C VAL A 58 -0.23 25.33 -3.50
N SER A 59 -1.08 25.60 -4.45
CA SER A 59 -2.34 24.88 -4.59
C SER A 59 -2.11 23.52 -5.22
N LEU A 60 -2.25 22.44 -4.43
CA LEU A 60 -2.30 21.07 -4.95
C LEU A 60 -3.53 20.92 -5.86
N HIS A 61 -3.33 20.38 -7.04
CA HIS A 61 -4.39 19.98 -7.97
C HIS A 61 -4.34 18.48 -8.16
N LEU A 62 -5.50 17.82 -8.14
CA LEU A 62 -5.65 16.40 -8.38
C LEU A 62 -6.68 16.16 -9.48
N TYR A 63 -6.40 15.21 -10.36
CA TYR A 63 -7.36 14.82 -11.38
C TYR A 63 -8.45 13.97 -10.77
N ASP A 64 -9.66 14.54 -10.71
CA ASP A 64 -10.83 13.82 -10.22
C ASP A 64 -11.52 13.06 -11.35
N THR A 65 -11.59 11.74 -11.23
CA THR A 65 -12.21 10.87 -12.24
C THR A 65 -13.70 11.11 -12.41
N ALA A 66 -14.42 11.56 -11.38
CA ALA A 66 -15.84 11.83 -11.44
C ALA A 66 -16.14 13.07 -12.31
N SER A 67 -15.44 14.17 -12.06
CA SER A 67 -15.56 15.39 -12.87
C SER A 67 -14.80 15.28 -14.20
N ARG A 68 -13.74 14.46 -14.28
CA ARG A 68 -12.74 14.37 -15.36
C ARG A 68 -11.96 15.66 -15.55
N GLU A 69 -11.71 16.37 -14.47
CA GLU A 69 -11.02 17.65 -14.44
C GLU A 69 -9.90 17.63 -13.42
N LEU A 70 -8.86 18.40 -13.70
CA LEU A 70 -7.84 18.76 -12.72
C LEU A 70 -8.45 19.82 -11.79
N ARG A 71 -8.65 19.46 -10.53
CA ARG A 71 -9.30 20.31 -9.53
C ARG A 71 -8.34 20.67 -8.43
N ARG A 72 -8.44 21.89 -7.92
CA ARG A 72 -7.76 22.28 -6.70
C ARG A 72 -8.23 21.39 -5.55
N PHE A 73 -7.27 20.80 -4.84
CA PHE A 73 -7.54 20.01 -3.66
C PHE A 73 -7.68 20.93 -2.44
N GLU A 74 -8.78 20.77 -1.75
CA GLU A 74 -9.04 21.35 -0.43
C GLU A 74 -9.70 20.27 0.41
N PRO A 75 -9.32 20.10 1.71
CA PRO A 75 -10.01 19.16 2.58
C PRO A 75 -11.51 19.41 2.62
N LEU A 76 -12.28 18.34 2.78
CA LEU A 76 -13.74 18.38 2.82
C LEU A 76 -14.25 19.34 3.89
N GLU A 77 -13.61 19.38 5.05
CA GLU A 77 -13.86 20.35 6.10
C GLU A 77 -13.00 21.59 5.87
N PRO A 78 -13.59 22.75 5.52
CA PRO A 78 -12.83 23.96 5.26
C PRO A 78 -11.97 24.38 6.45
N GLY A 79 -10.68 24.56 6.21
CA GLY A 79 -9.71 24.95 7.24
C GLY A 79 -9.21 23.78 8.11
N SER A 80 -9.68 22.57 7.88
CA SER A 80 -9.14 21.36 8.50
C SER A 80 -7.70 21.09 8.03
N ASN A 81 -6.89 20.53 8.93
CA ASN A 81 -5.59 19.97 8.58
C ASN A 81 -5.65 18.45 8.35
N HIS A 82 -6.82 17.85 8.53
CA HIS A 82 -7.04 16.42 8.37
C HIS A 82 -7.49 16.08 6.94
N VAL A 83 -6.96 14.97 6.40
CA VAL A 83 -7.35 14.41 5.09
C VAL A 83 -7.66 12.92 5.26
N GLY A 84 -8.88 12.52 4.95
CA GLY A 84 -9.33 11.13 4.95
C GLY A 84 -9.17 10.48 3.57
N ILE A 85 -8.42 9.39 3.48
CA ILE A 85 -8.21 8.62 2.25
C ILE A 85 -8.69 7.20 2.45
N TYR A 86 -9.60 6.72 1.59
CA TYR A 86 -9.96 5.31 1.49
C TYR A 86 -9.41 4.73 0.19
N ILE A 87 -8.70 3.61 0.28
CA ILE A 87 -8.26 2.87 -0.89
C ILE A 87 -8.76 1.43 -0.83
N CYS A 88 -9.33 0.96 -1.94
CA CYS A 88 -9.74 -0.43 -2.04
C CYS A 88 -8.52 -1.34 -2.05
N GLY A 89 -8.45 -2.19 -1.02
CA GLY A 89 -7.40 -3.20 -0.88
C GLY A 89 -7.62 -4.41 -1.78
N LEU A 90 -6.85 -5.45 -1.55
CA LEU A 90 -6.91 -6.65 -2.36
C LEU A 90 -7.86 -7.70 -1.78
N THR A 91 -8.53 -8.43 -2.68
CA THR A 91 -9.15 -9.70 -2.35
C THR A 91 -8.06 -10.74 -2.13
N THR A 92 -8.03 -11.35 -0.94
CA THR A 92 -6.98 -12.30 -0.51
C THR A 92 -7.14 -13.70 -1.12
N GLN A 93 -7.39 -13.72 -2.43
CA GLN A 93 -7.62 -14.94 -3.20
C GLN A 93 -6.32 -15.63 -3.67
N GLY A 94 -5.16 -15.06 -3.40
CA GLY A 94 -3.85 -15.57 -3.82
C GLY A 94 -2.78 -14.48 -3.77
N SER A 95 -1.50 -14.87 -3.92
CA SER A 95 -0.33 -13.99 -3.83
C SER A 95 -0.45 -12.73 -4.69
N PRO A 96 -0.03 -11.56 -4.19
CA PRO A 96 -0.10 -10.30 -4.94
C PRO A 96 0.95 -10.27 -6.04
N HIS A 97 0.57 -9.78 -7.22
CA HIS A 97 1.50 -9.48 -8.31
C HIS A 97 1.76 -7.97 -8.43
N ILE A 98 2.78 -7.58 -9.20
CA ILE A 98 3.21 -6.17 -9.30
C ILE A 98 2.08 -5.24 -9.78
N GLY A 99 1.17 -5.70 -10.63
CA GLY A 99 -0.01 -4.93 -11.02
C GLY A 99 -0.96 -4.62 -9.87
N HIS A 100 -1.04 -5.53 -8.87
CA HIS A 100 -1.84 -5.34 -7.67
C HIS A 100 -1.24 -4.32 -6.70
N VAL A 101 0.09 -4.21 -6.60
CA VAL A 101 0.74 -3.35 -5.61
C VAL A 101 1.08 -1.96 -6.14
N ARG A 102 0.95 -1.73 -7.45
CA ARG A 102 1.23 -0.42 -8.05
C ARG A 102 0.38 0.69 -7.46
N PHE A 103 -0.92 0.44 -7.23
CA PHE A 103 -1.79 1.45 -6.63
C PHE A 103 -1.29 1.87 -5.24
N ALA A 104 -0.83 0.90 -4.44
CA ALA A 104 -0.34 1.20 -3.10
C ALA A 104 0.91 2.08 -3.13
N VAL A 105 1.83 1.88 -4.10
CA VAL A 105 2.99 2.76 -4.32
C VAL A 105 2.55 4.17 -4.73
N ALA A 106 1.57 4.28 -5.63
CA ALA A 106 1.07 5.59 -6.08
C ALA A 106 0.41 6.39 -4.94
N PHE A 107 -0.45 5.73 -4.15
CA PHE A 107 -1.11 6.36 -3.00
C PHE A 107 -0.15 6.61 -1.82
N ASP A 108 0.93 5.84 -1.68
CA ASP A 108 1.99 6.09 -0.72
C ASP A 108 2.75 7.39 -1.05
N ILE A 109 3.06 7.63 -2.33
CA ILE A 109 3.67 8.89 -2.78
C ILE A 109 2.72 10.07 -2.53
N LEU A 110 1.44 9.94 -2.88
CA LEU A 110 0.43 10.98 -2.60
C LEU A 110 0.35 11.27 -1.11
N ARG A 111 0.25 10.23 -0.26
CA ARG A 111 0.20 10.39 1.20
C ARG A 111 1.44 11.13 1.72
N ARG A 112 2.64 10.71 1.31
CA ARG A 112 3.89 11.36 1.71
C ARG A 112 3.93 12.83 1.29
N TRP A 113 3.43 13.14 0.10
CA TRP A 113 3.36 14.53 -0.36
C TRP A 113 2.34 15.35 0.42
N LEU A 114 1.15 14.83 0.72
CA LEU A 114 0.17 15.48 1.57
C LEU A 114 0.72 15.75 2.98
N GLU A 115 1.39 14.76 3.59
CA GLU A 115 1.97 14.90 4.92
C GLU A 115 3.19 15.84 4.92
N ARG A 116 4.14 15.63 4.00
CA ARG A 116 5.44 16.31 4.02
C ARG A 116 5.45 17.63 3.27
N GLY A 117 4.75 17.72 2.13
CA GLY A 117 4.67 18.93 1.30
C GLY A 117 3.62 19.91 1.77
N HIS A 118 2.51 19.42 2.28
CA HIS A 118 1.38 20.25 2.69
C HIS A 118 1.09 20.25 4.19
N GLY A 119 1.75 19.39 4.97
CA GLY A 119 1.58 19.31 6.42
C GLY A 119 0.21 18.81 6.87
N TYR A 120 -0.51 18.05 6.02
CA TYR A 120 -1.77 17.44 6.41
C TYR A 120 -1.58 16.26 7.36
N ASP A 121 -2.51 16.06 8.28
CA ASP A 121 -2.66 14.83 9.06
C ASP A 121 -3.52 13.84 8.25
N VAL A 122 -2.89 12.80 7.69
CA VAL A 122 -3.56 11.88 6.77
C VAL A 122 -4.03 10.63 7.50
N THR A 123 -5.33 10.39 7.49
CA THR A 123 -5.91 9.09 7.85
C THR A 123 -6.13 8.27 6.59
N LEU A 124 -5.27 7.27 6.36
CA LEU A 124 -5.39 6.34 5.24
C LEU A 124 -5.97 5.01 5.71
N VAL A 125 -7.12 4.63 5.16
CA VAL A 125 -7.78 3.34 5.39
C VAL A 125 -7.66 2.50 4.13
N ARG A 126 -7.17 1.26 4.27
CA ARG A 126 -7.10 0.27 3.20
C ARG A 126 -7.76 -1.02 3.68
N ASN A 127 -8.82 -1.46 3.03
CA ASN A 127 -9.48 -2.67 3.47
C ASN A 127 -8.77 -3.96 3.04
N VAL A 128 -9.17 -5.04 3.69
CA VAL A 128 -8.86 -6.41 3.29
C VAL A 128 -10.18 -7.11 3.00
N THR A 129 -10.39 -7.49 1.72
CA THR A 129 -11.49 -8.37 1.33
C THR A 129 -11.08 -9.80 1.63
N ASP A 130 -11.42 -10.25 2.84
CA ASP A 130 -11.02 -11.54 3.40
C ASP A 130 -12.08 -12.64 3.21
N ILE A 131 -13.21 -12.32 2.56
CA ILE A 131 -14.27 -13.26 2.14
C ILE A 131 -14.78 -12.89 0.75
N ASP A 132 -14.80 -13.85 -0.18
CA ASP A 132 -15.29 -13.67 -1.55
C ASP A 132 -15.47 -15.05 -2.21
N ASP A 133 -16.28 -15.13 -3.27
CA ASP A 133 -16.51 -16.37 -4.03
C ASP A 133 -15.20 -17.00 -4.54
N LYS A 134 -14.24 -16.16 -4.94
CA LYS A 134 -12.94 -16.61 -5.45
C LYS A 134 -12.06 -17.17 -4.34
N ILE A 135 -12.19 -16.64 -3.11
CA ILE A 135 -11.49 -17.19 -1.93
C ILE A 135 -12.04 -18.57 -1.62
N LEU A 136 -13.38 -18.73 -1.59
CA LEU A 136 -14.03 -20.01 -1.32
C LEU A 136 -13.64 -21.06 -2.37
N ALA A 137 -13.72 -20.73 -3.65
CA ALA A 137 -13.36 -21.64 -4.72
C ALA A 137 -11.90 -22.10 -4.64
N LYS A 138 -10.95 -21.16 -4.45
CA LYS A 138 -9.51 -21.48 -4.43
C LYS A 138 -9.09 -22.21 -3.18
N SER A 139 -9.64 -21.88 -2.03
CA SER A 139 -9.38 -22.63 -0.80
C SER A 139 -9.89 -24.07 -0.88
N GLN A 140 -11.05 -24.27 -1.53
CA GLN A 140 -11.59 -25.59 -1.80
C GLN A 140 -10.70 -26.39 -2.75
N GLU A 141 -10.22 -25.78 -3.84
CA GLU A 141 -9.26 -26.40 -4.77
C GLU A 141 -7.96 -26.82 -4.07
N ALA A 142 -7.49 -25.98 -3.12
CA ALA A 142 -6.28 -26.26 -2.33
C ALA A 142 -6.51 -27.26 -1.20
N GLY A 143 -7.76 -27.59 -0.87
CA GLY A 143 -8.09 -28.44 0.29
C GLY A 143 -7.86 -27.75 1.63
N GLU A 144 -7.87 -26.42 1.67
CA GLU A 144 -7.62 -25.62 2.86
C GLU A 144 -8.89 -24.91 3.36
N PRO A 145 -9.01 -24.62 4.67
CA PRO A 145 -10.06 -23.75 5.17
C PRO A 145 -9.96 -22.35 4.55
N TRP A 146 -11.08 -21.76 4.10
CA TRP A 146 -11.11 -20.45 3.43
C TRP A 146 -10.45 -19.34 4.25
N TRP A 147 -10.66 -19.32 5.56
CA TRP A 147 -10.08 -18.33 6.47
C TRP A 147 -8.56 -18.48 6.62
N ALA A 148 -8.03 -19.70 6.55
CA ALA A 148 -6.59 -19.94 6.57
C ALA A 148 -5.94 -19.50 5.25
N TRP A 149 -6.56 -19.86 4.10
CA TRP A 149 -6.16 -19.42 2.77
C TRP A 149 -6.13 -17.89 2.68
N SER A 150 -7.23 -17.23 3.10
CA SER A 150 -7.32 -15.77 3.09
C SER A 150 -6.24 -15.13 3.96
N TYR A 151 -6.06 -15.59 5.19
CA TYR A 151 -5.06 -15.06 6.11
C TYR A 151 -3.63 -15.22 5.59
N GLN A 152 -3.30 -16.35 4.96
CA GLN A 152 -2.01 -16.54 4.34
C GLN A 152 -1.74 -15.47 3.28
N HIS A 153 -2.69 -15.25 2.36
CA HIS A 153 -2.52 -14.29 1.27
C HIS A 153 -2.61 -12.83 1.70
N GLU A 154 -3.32 -12.55 2.78
CA GLU A 154 -3.24 -11.24 3.46
C GLU A 154 -1.81 -10.97 3.95
N ARG A 155 -1.20 -11.93 4.63
CA ARG A 155 0.19 -11.83 5.10
C ARG A 155 1.20 -11.67 3.95
N GLU A 156 0.99 -12.39 2.86
CA GLU A 156 1.81 -12.25 1.65
C GLU A 156 1.68 -10.85 1.05
N THR A 157 0.46 -10.29 1.06
CA THR A 157 0.21 -8.92 0.58
C THR A 157 0.91 -7.89 1.46
N THR A 158 0.77 -7.98 2.78
CA THR A 158 1.48 -7.09 3.72
C THR A 158 2.98 -7.16 3.49
N ARG A 159 3.56 -8.38 3.41
CA ARG A 159 4.99 -8.55 3.13
C ARG A 159 5.41 -7.94 1.80
N ALA A 160 4.62 -8.09 0.75
CA ALA A 160 4.93 -7.51 -0.56
C ALA A 160 4.96 -5.97 -0.51
N LEU A 161 4.06 -5.35 0.25
CA LEU A 161 4.00 -3.90 0.45
C LEU A 161 5.17 -3.41 1.32
N ASP A 162 5.50 -4.13 2.39
CA ASP A 162 6.65 -3.84 3.24
C ASP A 162 7.97 -3.89 2.45
N LEU A 163 8.14 -4.92 1.60
CA LEU A 163 9.31 -5.05 0.71
C LEU A 163 9.45 -3.85 -0.24
N LEU A 164 8.33 -3.27 -0.69
CA LEU A 164 8.32 -2.09 -1.54
C LEU A 164 8.38 -0.76 -0.76
N GLY A 165 8.51 -0.81 0.57
CA GLY A 165 8.59 0.36 1.42
C GLY A 165 7.32 1.22 1.43
N VAL A 166 6.16 0.63 1.12
CA VAL A 166 4.87 1.29 1.28
C VAL A 166 4.59 1.48 2.77
N LEU A 167 4.24 2.69 3.18
CA LEU A 167 3.89 2.97 4.57
C LEU A 167 2.62 2.18 4.97
N PRO A 168 2.59 1.63 6.19
CA PRO A 168 1.37 0.98 6.66
C PRO A 168 0.22 1.99 6.68
N PRO A 169 -1.02 1.59 6.35
CA PRO A 169 -2.16 2.46 6.49
C PRO A 169 -2.43 2.78 7.97
N THR A 170 -3.24 3.80 8.23
CA THR A 170 -3.69 4.09 9.60
C THR A 170 -4.47 2.92 10.15
N TYR A 171 -5.27 2.26 9.29
CA TYR A 171 -6.00 1.05 9.65
C TYR A 171 -6.28 0.16 8.43
N GLU A 172 -6.27 -1.17 8.64
CA GLU A 172 -6.66 -2.18 7.65
C GLU A 172 -7.86 -3.00 8.15
N PRO A 173 -9.11 -2.53 7.91
CA PRO A 173 -10.31 -3.27 8.29
C PRO A 173 -10.53 -4.48 7.38
N ARG A 174 -10.92 -5.62 7.97
CA ARG A 174 -11.37 -6.82 7.25
C ARG A 174 -12.87 -6.79 7.05
N ALA A 175 -13.33 -7.24 5.88
CA ALA A 175 -14.75 -7.33 5.54
C ALA A 175 -15.52 -8.19 6.55
N THR A 176 -14.97 -9.35 6.97
CA THR A 176 -15.60 -10.26 7.94
C THR A 176 -15.75 -9.65 9.34
N GLY A 177 -14.93 -8.66 9.69
CA GLY A 177 -15.00 -7.93 10.97
C GLY A 177 -16.08 -6.84 11.00
N HIS A 178 -16.79 -6.62 9.89
CA HIS A 178 -17.71 -5.47 9.71
C HIS A 178 -19.12 -5.88 9.25
N ILE A 179 -19.53 -7.11 9.54
CA ILE A 179 -20.86 -7.61 9.18
C ILE A 179 -21.99 -6.73 9.74
N PRO A 180 -21.94 -6.25 11.01
CA PRO A 180 -23.00 -5.38 11.53
C PRO A 180 -23.19 -4.10 10.72
N GLU A 181 -22.12 -3.42 10.36
CA GLU A 181 -22.14 -2.16 9.60
C GLU A 181 -22.65 -2.37 8.17
N GLN A 182 -22.35 -3.52 7.60
CA GLN A 182 -22.82 -3.90 6.28
C GLN A 182 -24.34 -4.19 6.31
N VAL A 183 -24.82 -4.88 7.32
CA VAL A 183 -26.27 -5.13 7.53
C VAL A 183 -27.01 -3.82 7.76
N GLU A 184 -26.49 -2.92 8.60
CA GLU A 184 -27.07 -1.58 8.82
C GLU A 184 -27.22 -0.78 7.51
N LEU A 185 -26.22 -0.86 6.63
CA LEU A 185 -26.29 -0.19 5.33
C LEU A 185 -27.34 -0.84 4.42
N ILE A 186 -27.46 -2.19 4.43
CA ILE A 186 -28.54 -2.89 3.71
C ILE A 186 -29.92 -2.45 4.23
N ASP A 187 -30.12 -2.44 5.56
CA ASP A 187 -31.38 -2.03 6.19
C ASP A 187 -31.77 -0.62 5.74
N THR A 188 -30.81 0.31 5.76
CA THR A 188 -31.00 1.68 5.28
C THR A 188 -31.43 1.74 3.80
N LEU A 189 -30.77 0.96 2.95
CA LEU A 189 -31.09 0.91 1.51
C LEU A 189 -32.47 0.29 1.24
N VAL A 190 -32.86 -0.74 1.99
CA VAL A 190 -34.19 -1.38 1.90
C VAL A 190 -35.29 -0.41 2.36
N GLU A 191 -35.10 0.25 3.52
CA GLU A 191 -36.03 1.25 4.05
C GLU A 191 -36.23 2.41 3.08
N ARG A 192 -35.21 2.81 2.34
CA ARG A 192 -35.27 3.89 1.34
C ARG A 192 -35.78 3.42 -0.03
N GLY A 193 -35.99 2.13 -0.22
CA GLY A 193 -36.54 1.55 -1.46
C GLY A 193 -35.47 1.36 -2.56
N HIS A 194 -34.17 1.31 -2.21
CA HIS A 194 -33.07 1.12 -3.14
C HIS A 194 -32.48 -0.30 -3.12
N ALA A 195 -32.96 -1.14 -2.21
CA ALA A 195 -32.59 -2.55 -2.16
C ALA A 195 -33.81 -3.44 -1.89
N TYR A 196 -33.69 -4.71 -2.26
CA TYR A 196 -34.76 -5.70 -2.07
C TYR A 196 -34.21 -7.10 -1.80
N ALA A 197 -34.90 -7.87 -0.98
CA ALA A 197 -34.61 -9.28 -0.83
C ALA A 197 -35.20 -10.07 -2.02
N ALA A 198 -34.46 -11.06 -2.51
CA ALA A 198 -34.91 -11.94 -3.56
C ALA A 198 -36.13 -12.77 -3.10
N GLU A 199 -37.13 -12.95 -3.97
CA GLU A 199 -38.37 -13.65 -3.67
C GLU A 199 -38.26 -15.18 -3.94
N ASP A 200 -37.11 -15.64 -4.42
CA ASP A 200 -36.88 -17.05 -4.81
C ASP A 200 -36.43 -17.95 -3.63
N GLY A 201 -36.34 -17.39 -2.43
CA GLY A 201 -35.88 -18.10 -1.23
C GLY A 201 -34.39 -18.32 -1.13
N SER A 202 -33.57 -17.71 -2.01
CA SER A 202 -32.11 -17.77 -1.97
C SER A 202 -31.50 -17.10 -0.73
N GLY A 203 -32.20 -16.11 -0.17
CA GLY A 203 -31.65 -15.24 0.89
C GLY A 203 -30.74 -14.16 0.36
N ASP A 204 -30.68 -13.95 -0.97
CA ASP A 204 -29.94 -12.88 -1.60
C ASP A 204 -30.64 -11.52 -1.39
N VAL A 205 -29.85 -10.46 -1.27
CA VAL A 205 -30.34 -9.07 -1.29
C VAL A 205 -29.61 -8.30 -2.36
N TYR A 206 -30.36 -7.58 -3.18
CA TYR A 206 -29.82 -6.85 -4.32
C TYR A 206 -30.07 -5.36 -4.19
N PHE A 207 -29.12 -4.57 -4.71
CA PHE A 207 -29.34 -3.15 -5.00
C PHE A 207 -30.14 -3.03 -6.31
N ASP A 208 -31.23 -2.27 -6.28
CA ASP A 208 -32.06 -1.95 -7.44
C ASP A 208 -31.44 -0.77 -8.20
N VAL A 209 -30.67 -1.05 -9.25
CA VAL A 209 -29.97 0.00 -10.02
C VAL A 209 -30.91 1.00 -10.68
N ARG A 210 -32.18 0.59 -10.98
CA ARG A 210 -33.19 1.49 -11.56
C ARG A 210 -33.80 2.44 -10.55
N SER A 211 -33.72 2.12 -9.27
CA SER A 211 -34.23 2.97 -8.20
C SER A 211 -33.34 4.20 -7.96
N TRP A 212 -32.09 4.19 -8.47
CA TRP A 212 -31.14 5.28 -8.30
C TRP A 212 -30.81 5.97 -9.63
N PRO A 213 -31.45 7.13 -9.95
CA PRO A 213 -31.29 7.79 -11.25
C PRO A 213 -29.88 8.25 -11.62
N GLU A 214 -29.01 8.45 -10.58
CA GLU A 214 -27.61 8.85 -10.77
C GLU A 214 -26.65 7.66 -10.97
N TYR A 215 -27.17 6.42 -11.07
CA TYR A 215 -26.32 5.26 -11.35
C TYR A 215 -25.59 5.40 -12.69
N GLY A 216 -24.28 5.22 -12.67
CA GLY A 216 -23.43 5.48 -13.82
C GLY A 216 -22.80 6.87 -13.85
N SER A 217 -23.05 7.73 -12.85
CA SER A 217 -22.56 9.12 -12.84
C SER A 217 -21.03 9.20 -12.70
N LEU A 218 -20.38 8.32 -11.91
CA LEU A 218 -18.93 8.26 -11.76
C LEU A 218 -18.25 7.86 -13.07
N THR A 219 -18.81 6.87 -13.76
CA THR A 219 -18.26 6.33 -15.01
C THR A 219 -18.75 7.06 -16.25
N ARG A 220 -19.81 7.89 -16.12
CA ARG A 220 -20.54 8.55 -17.20
C ARG A 220 -21.09 7.54 -18.21
N GLN A 221 -21.55 6.40 -17.73
CA GLN A 221 -22.20 5.38 -18.53
C GLN A 221 -23.71 5.47 -18.34
N ARG A 222 -24.46 5.19 -19.39
CA ARG A 222 -25.91 5.05 -19.28
C ARG A 222 -26.22 3.64 -18.85
N LEU A 223 -27.22 3.47 -17.98
CA LEU A 223 -27.60 2.15 -17.46
C LEU A 223 -27.92 1.16 -18.59
N GLU A 224 -28.55 1.64 -19.66
CA GLU A 224 -28.93 0.81 -20.80
C GLU A 224 -27.71 0.23 -21.57
N ASP A 225 -26.57 0.89 -21.51
CA ASP A 225 -25.35 0.50 -22.20
C ASP A 225 -24.44 -0.40 -21.35
N MET A 226 -24.84 -0.67 -20.08
CA MET A 226 -24.07 -1.49 -19.15
C MET A 226 -24.35 -2.97 -19.34
N GLU A 227 -23.29 -3.77 -19.27
CA GLU A 227 -23.39 -5.23 -19.22
C GLU A 227 -24.06 -5.70 -17.93
N PRO A 228 -24.72 -6.88 -17.93
CA PRO A 228 -25.23 -7.49 -16.71
C PRO A 228 -24.13 -7.63 -15.63
N ALA A 229 -24.51 -7.45 -14.37
CA ALA A 229 -23.58 -7.68 -13.26
C ALA A 229 -23.18 -9.17 -13.20
N GLY A 230 -21.87 -9.41 -13.37
CA GLY A 230 -21.29 -10.77 -13.41
C GLY A 230 -21.01 -11.39 -12.05
N ASP A 231 -21.53 -10.82 -10.97
CA ASP A 231 -21.18 -11.14 -9.59
C ASP A 231 -22.03 -12.26 -8.97
N ALA A 232 -23.13 -12.66 -9.61
CA ALA A 232 -24.04 -13.66 -9.08
C ALA A 232 -24.84 -14.39 -10.17
N ASP A 233 -25.36 -15.54 -9.80
CA ASP A 233 -26.43 -16.21 -10.50
C ASP A 233 -27.59 -15.20 -10.70
N PRO A 234 -28.18 -15.08 -11.90
CA PRO A 234 -29.26 -14.12 -12.16
C PRO A 234 -30.57 -14.38 -11.41
N ARG A 235 -30.62 -15.41 -10.57
CA ARG A 235 -31.80 -15.78 -9.79
C ARG A 235 -32.25 -14.64 -8.86
N GLY A 236 -33.53 -14.35 -8.87
CA GLY A 236 -34.13 -13.38 -7.97
C GLY A 236 -33.87 -11.91 -8.30
N LYS A 237 -33.07 -11.58 -9.32
CA LYS A 237 -32.83 -10.20 -9.77
C LYS A 237 -34.01 -9.64 -10.54
N ARG A 238 -34.38 -8.37 -10.27
CA ARG A 238 -35.41 -7.63 -11.03
C ARG A 238 -34.84 -7.08 -12.35
N ASP A 239 -33.60 -6.62 -12.32
CA ASP A 239 -32.82 -6.23 -13.52
C ASP A 239 -31.51 -7.01 -13.54
N PRO A 240 -31.03 -7.49 -14.70
CA PRO A 240 -29.76 -8.22 -14.79
C PRO A 240 -28.53 -7.41 -14.29
N ARG A 241 -28.65 -6.10 -14.21
CA ARG A 241 -27.58 -5.18 -13.75
C ARG A 241 -27.64 -4.93 -12.24
N ASP A 242 -28.69 -5.38 -11.53
CA ASP A 242 -28.73 -5.34 -10.08
C ASP A 242 -27.54 -6.13 -9.51
N PHE A 243 -26.92 -5.62 -8.48
CA PHE A 243 -25.75 -6.25 -7.89
C PHE A 243 -26.03 -6.68 -6.44
N ALA A 244 -25.33 -7.75 -6.03
CA ALA A 244 -25.55 -8.33 -4.72
C ALA A 244 -25.01 -7.44 -3.59
N LEU A 245 -25.87 -7.14 -2.60
CA LEU A 245 -25.48 -6.56 -1.31
C LEU A 245 -25.25 -7.68 -0.29
N TRP A 246 -26.06 -8.72 -0.33
CA TRP A 246 -25.94 -9.91 0.50
C TRP A 246 -26.12 -11.15 -0.36
N LYS A 247 -25.25 -12.14 -0.20
CA LYS A 247 -25.32 -13.42 -0.90
C LYS A 247 -25.72 -14.49 0.09
N GLY A 248 -26.90 -15.06 -0.07
CA GLY A 248 -27.39 -16.17 0.73
C GLY A 248 -26.48 -17.40 0.64
N ALA A 249 -26.36 -18.12 1.73
CA ALA A 249 -25.50 -19.30 1.82
C ALA A 249 -25.96 -20.40 0.85
N LYS A 250 -25.05 -20.98 0.08
CA LYS A 250 -25.34 -22.01 -0.91
C LYS A 250 -25.02 -23.41 -0.36
N ALA A 251 -25.74 -24.41 -0.87
CA ALA A 251 -25.42 -25.80 -0.56
C ALA A 251 -23.99 -26.16 -0.98
N GLY A 252 -23.23 -26.76 -0.06
CA GLY A 252 -21.83 -27.14 -0.29
C GLY A 252 -20.80 -26.07 0.10
N GLU A 253 -21.23 -24.85 0.42
CA GLU A 253 -20.35 -23.85 1.00
C GLU A 253 -20.08 -24.14 2.50
N PRO A 254 -18.90 -23.81 3.04
CA PRO A 254 -18.61 -23.97 4.46
C PRO A 254 -19.55 -23.13 5.32
N GLU A 255 -20.16 -23.71 6.35
CA GLU A 255 -21.03 -22.98 7.27
C GLU A 255 -20.34 -21.77 7.91
N THR A 256 -19.02 -21.88 8.15
CA THR A 256 -18.17 -20.82 8.69
C THR A 256 -18.02 -19.62 7.76
N ALA A 257 -18.38 -19.73 6.48
CA ALA A 257 -18.37 -18.65 5.49
C ALA A 257 -19.72 -17.91 5.39
N SER A 258 -20.56 -18.05 6.39
CA SER A 258 -21.89 -17.40 6.43
C SER A 258 -22.24 -16.87 7.82
N TRP A 259 -22.87 -15.71 7.86
CA TRP A 259 -23.33 -15.02 9.07
C TRP A 259 -24.85 -14.97 9.10
N ALA A 260 -25.43 -15.07 10.29
CA ALA A 260 -26.87 -14.92 10.47
C ALA A 260 -27.27 -13.44 10.44
N THR A 261 -28.23 -13.09 9.60
CA THR A 261 -28.78 -11.73 9.47
C THR A 261 -30.30 -11.78 9.38
N PRO A 262 -31.01 -10.65 9.45
CA PRO A 262 -32.47 -10.60 9.18
C PRO A 262 -32.85 -11.16 7.80
N TYR A 263 -31.95 -11.14 6.84
CA TYR A 263 -32.16 -11.63 5.47
C TYR A 263 -31.89 -13.13 5.29
N GLY A 264 -31.40 -13.79 6.35
CA GLY A 264 -30.98 -15.19 6.32
C GLY A 264 -29.46 -15.32 6.50
N ARG A 265 -28.99 -16.58 6.48
CA ARG A 265 -27.54 -16.85 6.51
C ARG A 265 -26.92 -16.57 5.16
N GLY A 266 -25.76 -15.92 5.17
CA GLY A 266 -25.05 -15.56 3.95
C GLY A 266 -23.76 -14.80 4.23
N ARG A 267 -23.25 -14.14 3.21
CA ARG A 267 -22.05 -13.29 3.25
C ARG A 267 -22.26 -11.99 2.49
N PRO A 268 -21.44 -10.95 2.74
CA PRO A 268 -21.57 -9.67 2.04
C PRO A 268 -21.29 -9.79 0.54
N GLY A 269 -21.94 -8.92 -0.23
CA GLY A 269 -21.53 -8.59 -1.59
C GLY A 269 -20.29 -7.72 -1.58
N TRP A 270 -19.42 -7.93 -2.54
CA TRP A 270 -18.09 -7.30 -2.63
C TRP A 270 -18.10 -5.76 -2.56
N HIS A 271 -19.13 -5.11 -3.10
CA HIS A 271 -19.20 -3.63 -3.15
C HIS A 271 -19.66 -3.03 -1.82
N LEU A 272 -20.44 -3.77 -1.06
CA LEU A 272 -21.00 -3.33 0.23
C LEU A 272 -19.91 -3.18 1.30
N GLU A 273 -18.90 -4.03 1.25
CA GLU A 273 -17.81 -4.08 2.22
C GLU A 273 -17.12 -2.72 2.35
N CYS A 274 -16.68 -2.17 1.21
CA CYS A 274 -15.95 -0.91 1.15
C CYS A 274 -16.83 0.28 1.56
N SER A 275 -18.08 0.35 1.12
CA SER A 275 -19.02 1.40 1.52
C SER A 275 -19.21 1.46 3.03
N ALA A 276 -19.44 0.29 3.67
CA ALA A 276 -19.66 0.19 5.11
C ALA A 276 -18.37 0.53 5.90
N MET A 277 -17.23 0.01 5.47
CA MET A 277 -15.95 0.27 6.15
C MET A 277 -15.47 1.71 5.96
N ALA A 278 -15.62 2.30 4.76
CA ALA A 278 -15.30 3.71 4.52
C ALA A 278 -16.10 4.61 5.46
N ARG A 279 -17.42 4.41 5.53
CA ARG A 279 -18.31 5.15 6.44
C ARG A 279 -17.88 5.03 7.89
N LYS A 280 -17.54 3.83 8.36
CA LYS A 280 -17.16 3.58 9.75
C LYS A 280 -15.92 4.34 10.18
N TYR A 281 -14.91 4.42 9.33
CA TYR A 281 -13.60 4.96 9.71
C TYR A 281 -13.35 6.39 9.24
N LEU A 282 -14.05 6.84 8.19
CA LEU A 282 -13.87 8.18 7.62
C LEU A 282 -15.14 9.03 7.69
N GLY A 283 -16.27 8.46 8.14
CA GLY A 283 -17.55 9.17 8.23
C GLY A 283 -18.39 9.06 6.96
N ASP A 284 -19.51 9.79 6.96
CA ASP A 284 -20.50 9.76 5.86
C ASP A 284 -19.96 10.36 4.56
N ALA A 285 -18.93 11.20 4.64
CA ALA A 285 -18.18 11.76 3.51
C ALA A 285 -16.71 11.92 3.91
N PHE A 286 -15.81 11.80 2.93
CA PHE A 286 -14.36 11.88 3.11
C PHE A 286 -13.67 12.44 1.87
N ASP A 287 -12.38 12.78 1.97
CA ASP A 287 -11.68 13.56 0.95
C ASP A 287 -11.41 12.78 -0.32
N ILE A 288 -10.70 11.65 -0.23
CA ILE A 288 -10.17 10.94 -1.40
C ILE A 288 -10.54 9.45 -1.34
N HIS A 289 -11.14 8.95 -2.44
CA HIS A 289 -11.28 7.52 -2.69
C HIS A 289 -10.39 7.09 -3.85
N GLY A 290 -9.70 5.98 -3.70
CA GLY A 290 -8.77 5.54 -4.71
C GLY A 290 -8.64 4.03 -4.90
N GLY A 291 -8.04 3.67 -6.04
CA GLY A 291 -7.75 2.29 -6.40
C GLY A 291 -7.29 2.14 -7.85
N GLY A 292 -7.22 0.91 -8.35
CA GLY A 292 -6.94 0.64 -9.75
C GLY A 292 -8.06 1.12 -10.67
N VAL A 293 -7.73 1.52 -11.90
CA VAL A 293 -8.71 1.98 -12.89
C VAL A 293 -9.78 0.91 -13.23
N ASP A 294 -9.47 -0.36 -13.01
CA ASP A 294 -10.40 -1.47 -13.17
C ASP A 294 -11.47 -1.55 -12.06
N LEU A 295 -11.25 -0.91 -10.92
CA LEU A 295 -12.25 -0.78 -9.88
C LEU A 295 -13.27 0.32 -10.19
N ARG A 296 -12.97 1.26 -11.08
CA ARG A 296 -13.86 2.37 -11.42
C ARG A 296 -15.27 1.88 -11.78
N PHE A 297 -15.34 0.77 -12.54
CA PHE A 297 -16.57 0.04 -12.83
C PHE A 297 -16.33 -1.48 -12.76
N PRO A 298 -17.20 -2.25 -12.10
CA PRO A 298 -18.41 -1.78 -11.43
C PRO A 298 -18.22 -1.31 -9.97
N HIS A 299 -17.06 -1.60 -9.34
CA HIS A 299 -16.89 -1.54 -7.88
C HIS A 299 -17.13 -0.14 -7.30
N HIS A 300 -16.38 0.87 -7.72
CA HIS A 300 -16.51 2.24 -7.19
C HIS A 300 -17.84 2.92 -7.57
N GLU A 301 -18.37 2.63 -8.76
CA GLU A 301 -19.71 3.08 -9.14
C GLU A 301 -20.75 2.55 -8.18
N ASN A 302 -20.67 1.24 -7.84
CA ASN A 302 -21.58 0.58 -6.93
C ASN A 302 -21.44 1.10 -5.49
N GLU A 303 -20.21 1.36 -5.03
CA GLU A 303 -19.99 1.97 -3.72
C GLU A 303 -20.59 3.37 -3.62
N GLN A 304 -20.40 4.20 -4.65
CA GLN A 304 -21.00 5.53 -4.72
C GLN A 304 -22.53 5.45 -4.69
N ALA A 305 -23.10 4.54 -5.48
CA ALA A 305 -24.56 4.34 -5.54
C ALA A 305 -25.11 3.92 -4.18
N GLN A 306 -24.48 2.93 -3.51
CA GLN A 306 -24.89 2.48 -2.18
C GLN A 306 -24.90 3.62 -1.16
N SER A 307 -23.79 4.35 -1.06
CA SER A 307 -23.66 5.41 -0.07
C SER A 307 -24.63 6.56 -0.32
N ARG A 308 -24.74 7.05 -1.55
CA ARG A 308 -25.62 8.16 -1.90
C ARG A 308 -27.10 7.79 -1.83
N ALA A 309 -27.48 6.59 -2.27
CA ALA A 309 -28.84 6.09 -2.14
C ALA A 309 -29.24 5.90 -0.68
N ALA A 310 -28.32 5.55 0.21
CA ALA A 310 -28.52 5.56 1.66
C ALA A 310 -28.69 6.96 2.25
N GLY A 311 -28.54 8.03 1.44
CA GLY A 311 -28.65 9.43 1.88
C GLY A 311 -27.38 9.98 2.51
N LEU A 312 -26.27 9.30 2.31
CA LEU A 312 -24.95 9.70 2.81
C LEU A 312 -24.22 10.52 1.73
N GLY A 313 -23.12 11.18 2.13
CA GLY A 313 -22.12 11.67 1.20
C GLY A 313 -21.35 10.50 0.55
N PHE A 314 -20.15 10.70 0.22
CA PHE A 314 -19.09 9.72 -0.08
C PHE A 314 -17.80 10.48 -0.42
N ALA A 315 -16.96 9.93 -1.32
CA ALA A 315 -15.71 10.57 -1.70
C ALA A 315 -15.91 11.93 -2.41
N HIS A 316 -15.06 12.91 -2.06
CA HIS A 316 -15.00 14.22 -2.70
C HIS A 316 -14.11 14.20 -3.96
N PHE A 317 -13.03 13.41 -3.95
CA PHE A 317 -12.15 13.13 -5.08
C PHE A 317 -12.05 11.63 -5.35
N TRP A 318 -12.06 11.27 -6.64
CA TRP A 318 -11.87 9.91 -7.10
C TRP A 318 -10.56 9.79 -7.90
N LEU A 319 -9.59 9.05 -7.37
CA LEU A 319 -8.29 8.86 -7.99
C LEU A 319 -8.11 7.42 -8.44
N HIS A 320 -7.73 7.22 -9.71
CA HIS A 320 -7.52 5.89 -10.25
C HIS A 320 -6.13 5.77 -10.89
N ASN A 321 -5.35 4.78 -10.45
CA ASN A 321 -4.09 4.47 -11.11
C ASN A 321 -4.29 3.51 -12.29
N ALA A 322 -3.48 3.72 -13.34
CA ALA A 322 -3.51 2.87 -14.53
C ALA A 322 -2.80 1.53 -14.31
N TRP A 323 -2.90 0.62 -15.29
CA TRP A 323 -2.44 -0.75 -15.20
C TRP A 323 -0.92 -0.91 -15.36
N VAL A 324 -0.45 -2.09 -14.93
CA VAL A 324 0.79 -2.70 -15.42
C VAL A 324 0.42 -3.70 -16.51
N THR A 325 1.06 -3.58 -17.66
CA THR A 325 0.86 -4.48 -18.81
C THR A 325 2.10 -5.35 -19.03
N VAL A 326 1.89 -6.49 -19.68
CA VAL A 326 2.95 -7.40 -20.14
C VAL A 326 2.64 -7.74 -21.58
N LYS A 327 3.54 -7.40 -22.48
CA LYS A 327 3.35 -7.58 -23.94
C LYS A 327 2.02 -6.97 -24.44
N GLY A 328 1.74 -5.75 -23.97
CA GLY A 328 0.54 -5.01 -24.33
C GLY A 328 -0.77 -5.50 -23.69
N SER A 329 -0.74 -6.57 -22.88
CA SER A 329 -1.92 -7.12 -22.21
C SER A 329 -1.91 -6.79 -20.73
N LYS A 330 -3.09 -6.54 -20.13
CA LYS A 330 -3.21 -6.36 -18.69
C LYS A 330 -2.59 -7.56 -17.96
N MET A 331 -1.83 -7.29 -16.90
CA MET A 331 -1.31 -8.35 -16.04
C MET A 331 -2.45 -8.98 -15.23
N GLY A 332 -2.51 -10.31 -15.21
CA GLY A 332 -3.53 -11.03 -14.45
C GLY A 332 -3.25 -12.52 -14.33
N LYS A 333 -3.63 -13.12 -13.19
CA LYS A 333 -3.42 -14.55 -12.92
C LYS A 333 -4.13 -15.45 -13.95
N SER A 334 -5.33 -15.06 -14.37
CA SER A 334 -6.10 -15.78 -15.40
C SER A 334 -5.42 -15.81 -16.77
N LEU A 335 -4.52 -14.88 -17.04
CA LEU A 335 -3.74 -14.81 -18.28
C LEU A 335 -2.38 -15.51 -18.18
N GLY A 336 -2.03 -16.05 -17.00
CA GLY A 336 -0.75 -16.73 -16.77
C GLY A 336 0.49 -15.82 -16.86
N ASN A 337 0.30 -14.49 -16.86
CA ASN A 337 1.36 -13.49 -16.97
C ASN A 337 1.58 -12.70 -15.68
N ALA A 338 1.00 -13.15 -14.56
CA ALA A 338 1.14 -12.50 -13.26
C ALA A 338 2.50 -12.80 -12.64
N LEU A 339 3.20 -11.75 -12.20
CA LEU A 339 4.51 -11.83 -11.55
C LEU A 339 4.33 -11.50 -10.07
N ALA A 340 4.46 -12.51 -9.21
CA ALA A 340 4.39 -12.33 -7.77
C ALA A 340 5.53 -11.43 -7.28
N VAL A 341 5.20 -10.46 -6.43
CA VAL A 341 6.20 -9.51 -5.90
C VAL A 341 7.33 -10.25 -5.16
N THR A 342 6.97 -11.22 -4.33
CA THR A 342 7.93 -12.00 -3.54
C THR A 342 8.87 -12.87 -4.38
N GLU A 343 8.44 -13.32 -5.57
CA GLU A 343 9.30 -14.02 -6.51
C GLU A 343 10.23 -13.05 -7.24
N LEU A 344 9.68 -11.94 -7.70
CA LEU A 344 10.44 -10.94 -8.44
C LEU A 344 11.54 -10.30 -7.58
N THR A 345 11.26 -10.07 -6.29
CA THR A 345 12.24 -9.50 -5.35
C THR A 345 13.38 -10.46 -4.95
N ARG A 346 13.36 -11.71 -5.43
CA ARG A 346 14.53 -12.60 -5.32
C ARG A 346 15.66 -12.24 -6.29
N THR A 347 15.31 -11.64 -7.41
CA THR A 347 16.26 -11.28 -8.48
C THR A 347 16.36 -9.77 -8.71
N VAL A 348 15.31 -9.04 -8.40
CA VAL A 348 15.24 -7.57 -8.53
C VAL A 348 15.26 -6.93 -7.15
N ARG A 349 16.16 -6.00 -6.92
CA ARG A 349 16.22 -5.23 -5.67
C ARG A 349 14.88 -4.53 -5.40
N PRO A 350 14.32 -4.62 -4.18
CA PRO A 350 13.04 -3.98 -3.85
C PRO A 350 12.99 -2.48 -4.16
N LEU A 351 14.08 -1.74 -3.90
CA LEU A 351 14.19 -0.31 -4.24
C LEU A 351 14.03 -0.06 -5.75
N VAL A 352 14.64 -0.91 -6.59
CA VAL A 352 14.54 -0.81 -8.06
C VAL A 352 13.10 -1.09 -8.50
N LEU A 353 12.46 -2.11 -7.93
CA LEU A 353 11.07 -2.44 -8.24
C LEU A 353 10.12 -1.32 -7.80
N ARG A 354 10.33 -0.74 -6.61
CA ARG A 354 9.56 0.43 -6.18
C ARG A 354 9.75 1.62 -7.12
N TYR A 355 11.01 1.92 -7.50
CA TYR A 355 11.29 2.98 -8.47
C TYR A 355 10.56 2.74 -9.78
N TYR A 356 10.65 1.53 -10.36
CA TYR A 356 9.94 1.16 -11.58
C TYR A 356 8.43 1.41 -11.48
N LEU A 357 7.79 0.99 -10.38
CA LEU A 357 6.34 1.12 -10.18
C LEU A 357 5.87 2.57 -9.97
N GLY A 358 6.72 3.40 -9.35
CA GLY A 358 6.39 4.78 -8.97
C GLY A 358 6.88 5.85 -9.93
N ALA A 359 7.87 5.56 -10.81
CA ALA A 359 8.51 6.57 -11.65
C ALA A 359 7.62 7.15 -12.75
N ALA A 360 6.64 6.38 -13.22
CA ALA A 360 5.67 6.86 -14.20
C ALA A 360 4.50 7.57 -13.50
N HIS A 361 3.88 8.51 -14.18
CA HIS A 361 2.65 9.13 -13.69
C HIS A 361 1.61 8.05 -13.33
N TYR A 362 0.91 8.18 -12.18
CA TYR A 362 0.01 7.14 -11.70
C TYR A 362 -1.14 6.82 -12.67
N ARG A 363 -1.59 7.78 -13.49
CA ARG A 363 -2.61 7.59 -14.52
C ARG A 363 -2.09 7.01 -15.84
N SER A 364 -0.79 6.84 -15.99
CA SER A 364 -0.18 6.25 -17.19
C SER A 364 0.01 4.75 -17.02
N THR A 365 -0.36 3.95 -18.03
CA THR A 365 -0.03 2.53 -18.10
C THR A 365 1.48 2.34 -18.20
N ILE A 366 2.02 1.36 -17.50
CA ILE A 366 3.43 0.98 -17.59
C ILE A 366 3.54 -0.44 -18.16
N GLU A 367 4.53 -0.63 -19.04
CA GLU A 367 4.84 -1.93 -19.61
C GLU A 367 5.96 -2.59 -18.81
N TYR A 368 5.72 -3.83 -18.36
CA TYR A 368 6.74 -4.62 -17.68
C TYR A 368 7.59 -5.38 -18.72
N GLY A 369 8.90 -5.23 -18.57
CA GLY A 369 9.90 -5.91 -19.38
C GLY A 369 11.28 -5.87 -18.73
N GLU A 370 12.21 -6.68 -19.24
CA GLU A 370 13.61 -6.69 -18.76
C GLU A 370 14.26 -5.32 -18.98
N ASP A 371 14.01 -4.69 -20.14
CA ASP A 371 14.55 -3.37 -20.46
C ASP A 371 14.08 -2.30 -19.48
N SER A 372 12.79 -2.28 -19.13
CA SER A 372 12.25 -1.30 -18.19
C SER A 372 12.79 -1.47 -16.77
N LEU A 373 13.09 -2.70 -16.35
CA LEU A 373 13.78 -2.95 -15.08
C LEU A 373 15.26 -2.56 -15.15
N ALA A 374 15.95 -2.79 -16.27
CA ALA A 374 17.33 -2.36 -16.46
C ALA A 374 17.46 -0.83 -16.45
N GLU A 375 16.52 -0.11 -17.05
CA GLU A 375 16.44 1.35 -16.98
C GLU A 375 16.21 1.84 -15.54
N ALA A 376 15.31 1.19 -14.79
CA ALA A 376 15.05 1.50 -13.39
C ALA A 376 16.29 1.24 -12.52
N LEU A 377 17.02 0.14 -12.75
CA LEU A 377 18.27 -0.17 -12.06
C LEU A 377 19.31 0.92 -12.32
N ALA A 378 19.56 1.27 -13.58
CA ALA A 378 20.52 2.32 -13.95
C ALA A 378 20.17 3.68 -13.35
N ALA A 379 18.87 4.00 -13.21
CA ALA A 379 18.41 5.22 -12.57
C ALA A 379 18.71 5.22 -11.06
N VAL A 380 18.41 4.12 -10.37
CA VAL A 380 18.69 3.95 -8.93
C VAL A 380 20.19 3.98 -8.68
N GLU A 381 21.00 3.24 -9.43
CA GLU A 381 22.46 3.22 -9.30
C GLU A 381 23.09 4.62 -9.50
N ARG A 382 22.52 5.44 -10.39
CA ARG A 382 22.98 6.83 -10.58
C ARG A 382 22.73 7.70 -9.35
N ILE A 383 21.57 7.52 -8.69
CA ILE A 383 21.23 8.21 -7.44
C ILE A 383 22.17 7.74 -6.33
N GLU A 384 22.31 6.42 -6.14
CA GLU A 384 23.17 5.82 -5.12
C GLU A 384 24.62 6.24 -5.28
N GLY A 385 25.12 6.25 -6.53
CA GLY A 385 26.50 6.66 -6.82
C GLY A 385 26.79 8.12 -6.47
N TYR A 386 25.83 9.03 -6.65
CA TYR A 386 25.98 10.41 -6.18
C TYR A 386 25.91 10.48 -4.65
N VAL A 387 24.92 9.86 -4.03
CA VAL A 387 24.72 9.88 -2.57
C VAL A 387 25.99 9.36 -1.86
N ALA A 388 26.56 8.25 -2.31
CA ALA A 388 27.77 7.69 -1.72
C ALA A 388 28.95 8.68 -1.77
N ARG A 389 29.22 9.28 -2.94
CA ARG A 389 30.31 10.27 -3.08
C ARG A 389 30.07 11.55 -2.28
N ALA A 390 28.81 11.99 -2.20
CA ALA A 390 28.45 13.17 -1.41
C ALA A 390 28.66 12.92 0.09
N LEU A 391 28.31 11.72 0.60
CA LEU A 391 28.56 11.31 1.98
C LEU A 391 30.06 11.31 2.32
N GLU A 392 30.91 10.84 1.41
CA GLU A 392 32.36 10.86 1.61
C GLU A 392 32.91 12.30 1.77
N VAL A 393 32.38 13.27 0.99
CA VAL A 393 32.82 14.68 1.08
C VAL A 393 32.25 15.36 2.33
N VAL A 394 30.99 15.06 2.68
CA VAL A 394 30.33 15.65 3.86
C VAL A 394 30.92 15.10 5.15
N GLY A 395 31.23 13.80 5.21
CA GLY A 395 31.89 13.15 6.35
C GLY A 395 30.98 12.99 7.58
N GLU A 396 29.66 13.15 7.43
CA GLU A 396 28.68 12.98 8.50
C GLU A 396 27.96 11.62 8.36
N PRO A 397 27.50 11.00 9.47
CA PRO A 397 26.70 9.79 9.42
C PRO A 397 25.39 9.98 8.64
N ALA A 398 24.98 8.97 7.88
CA ALA A 398 23.75 9.01 7.07
C ALA A 398 22.49 9.25 7.93
N GLU A 399 22.45 8.67 9.13
CA GLU A 399 21.34 8.80 10.08
C GLU A 399 21.13 10.26 10.51
N VAL A 400 22.21 11.00 10.74
CA VAL A 400 22.16 12.43 11.11
C VAL A 400 21.58 13.26 9.96
N LEU A 401 22.02 12.98 8.74
CA LEU A 401 21.52 13.68 7.54
C LEU A 401 20.07 13.35 7.25
N LEU A 402 19.63 12.11 7.51
CA LEU A 402 18.23 11.71 7.41
C LEU A 402 17.35 12.49 8.39
N GLU A 403 17.71 12.51 9.68
CA GLU A 403 16.96 13.24 10.71
C GLU A 403 16.87 14.73 10.38
N GLU A 404 17.98 15.34 9.97
CA GLU A 404 18.00 16.75 9.60
C GLU A 404 17.18 17.03 8.34
N SER A 405 17.27 16.18 7.32
CA SER A 405 16.46 16.31 6.10
C SER A 405 14.97 16.30 6.43
N LEU A 406 14.53 15.43 7.37
CA LEU A 406 13.14 15.37 7.84
C LEU A 406 12.72 16.61 8.63
N ALA A 407 13.67 17.27 9.30
CA ALA A 407 13.42 18.49 10.08
C ALA A 407 13.41 19.78 9.24
N LEU A 408 13.82 19.73 7.96
CA LEU A 408 13.80 20.90 7.08
C LEU A 408 12.38 21.42 6.86
N SER A 409 12.21 22.74 6.78
CA SER A 409 10.96 23.34 6.29
C SER A 409 10.72 22.94 4.83
N VAL A 410 9.47 23.02 4.39
CA VAL A 410 9.08 22.66 3.01
C VAL A 410 9.90 23.41 1.96
N ASP A 411 10.08 24.74 2.15
CA ASP A 411 10.85 25.56 1.22
C ASP A 411 12.35 25.22 1.20
N ALA A 412 12.90 24.77 2.33
CA ALA A 412 14.30 24.35 2.42
C ALA A 412 14.52 22.92 1.89
N ALA A 413 13.54 22.02 2.10
CA ALA A 413 13.60 20.62 1.69
C ALA A 413 13.37 20.44 0.18
N PHE A 414 12.43 21.22 -0.39
CA PHE A 414 11.96 20.98 -1.75
C PHE A 414 12.15 22.20 -2.65
N PRO A 415 12.97 22.10 -3.70
CA PRO A 415 13.05 23.13 -4.73
C PRO A 415 11.69 23.41 -5.35
N ALA A 416 11.41 24.69 -5.74
CA ALA A 416 10.12 25.09 -6.30
C ALA A 416 9.67 24.21 -7.48
N PRO A 417 10.51 23.83 -8.46
CA PRO A 417 10.10 22.95 -9.55
C PRO A 417 9.66 21.54 -9.09
N PHE A 418 10.23 21.01 -8.00
CA PHE A 418 9.80 19.73 -7.43
C PHE A 418 8.40 19.84 -6.80
N ARG A 419 8.15 20.92 -6.08
CA ARG A 419 6.83 21.20 -5.49
C ARG A 419 5.77 21.40 -6.58
N GLU A 420 6.07 22.20 -7.58
CA GLU A 420 5.20 22.45 -8.74
C GLU A 420 4.83 21.14 -9.44
N ALA A 421 5.79 20.23 -9.62
CA ALA A 421 5.56 18.93 -10.23
C ALA A 421 4.61 18.05 -9.39
N LEU A 422 4.83 17.95 -8.08
CA LEU A 422 3.98 17.12 -7.23
C LEU A 422 2.61 17.76 -6.94
N ASP A 423 2.51 19.08 -7.04
CA ASP A 423 1.25 19.83 -6.93
C ASP A 423 0.41 19.77 -8.21
N ASP A 424 0.98 19.35 -9.33
CA ASP A 424 0.28 19.10 -10.59
C ASP A 424 -0.01 17.59 -10.73
N ASP A 425 -1.07 17.15 -10.07
CA ASP A 425 -1.57 15.77 -10.14
C ASP A 425 -0.52 14.69 -9.81
N VAL A 426 0.33 14.99 -8.83
CA VAL A 426 1.42 14.09 -8.40
C VAL A 426 2.29 13.65 -9.60
N ASN A 427 2.76 14.60 -10.40
CA ASN A 427 3.56 14.37 -11.60
C ASN A 427 4.98 13.90 -11.25
N VAL A 428 5.09 12.62 -10.86
CA VAL A 428 6.35 11.99 -10.49
C VAL A 428 7.41 12.05 -11.60
N PRO A 429 7.10 11.90 -12.89
CA PRO A 429 8.09 12.06 -13.96
C PRO A 429 8.80 13.42 -13.93
N GLU A 430 8.08 14.51 -13.75
CA GLU A 430 8.67 15.85 -13.64
C GLU A 430 9.43 16.04 -12.33
N ALA A 431 8.91 15.53 -11.22
CA ALA A 431 9.62 15.51 -9.94
C ALA A 431 10.97 14.76 -10.04
N LEU A 432 11.00 13.62 -10.73
CA LEU A 432 12.24 12.88 -11.01
C LEU A 432 13.19 13.65 -11.93
N ALA A 433 12.69 14.44 -12.86
CA ALA A 433 13.56 15.32 -13.67
C ALA A 433 14.32 16.32 -12.80
N VAL A 434 13.69 16.86 -11.75
CA VAL A 434 14.35 17.73 -10.75
C VAL A 434 15.38 16.93 -9.93
N VAL A 435 15.02 15.74 -9.45
CA VAL A 435 15.95 14.84 -8.74
C VAL A 435 17.21 14.58 -9.57
N PHE A 436 17.06 14.16 -10.83
CA PHE A 436 18.22 13.94 -11.71
C PHE A 436 18.95 15.21 -12.11
N GLY A 437 18.27 16.36 -12.12
CA GLY A 437 18.87 17.68 -12.23
C GLY A 437 19.85 17.92 -11.07
N SER A 438 19.38 17.70 -9.84
CA SER A 438 20.18 17.84 -8.62
C SER A 438 21.37 16.86 -8.59
N VAL A 439 21.17 15.60 -9.00
CA VAL A 439 22.25 14.61 -9.12
C VAL A 439 23.32 15.05 -10.14
N ARG A 440 22.93 15.57 -11.31
CA ARG A 440 23.88 16.06 -12.31
C ARG A 440 24.67 17.26 -11.80
N GLU A 441 24.00 18.23 -11.19
CA GLU A 441 24.66 19.43 -10.65
C GLU A 441 25.57 19.07 -9.48
N GLY A 442 25.10 18.20 -8.58
CA GLY A 442 25.88 17.69 -7.47
C GLY A 442 27.15 16.96 -7.95
N ASN A 443 27.06 16.11 -8.98
CA ASN A 443 28.25 15.46 -9.55
C ASN A 443 29.23 16.49 -10.14
N ARG A 444 28.75 17.53 -10.83
CA ARG A 444 29.60 18.61 -11.35
C ARG A 444 30.32 19.34 -10.21
N THR A 445 29.64 19.57 -9.09
CA THR A 445 30.22 20.17 -7.89
C THR A 445 31.30 19.27 -7.28
N LEU A 446 31.07 17.96 -7.22
CA LEU A 446 32.06 16.99 -6.72
C LEU A 446 33.32 16.89 -7.62
N GLU A 447 33.16 17.07 -8.92
CA GLU A 447 34.26 17.06 -9.91
C GLU A 447 35.04 18.36 -9.97
N ALA A 448 34.50 19.47 -9.45
CA ALA A 448 35.20 20.75 -9.35
C ALA A 448 36.28 20.65 -8.26
N GLY A 449 37.53 20.64 -8.60
CA GLY A 449 38.76 20.32 -7.85
C GLY A 449 38.89 20.68 -6.35
N ASP A 450 37.90 21.35 -5.73
CA ASP A 450 37.79 21.62 -4.29
C ASP A 450 36.28 21.76 -3.90
N PRO A 451 35.53 20.64 -3.80
CA PRO A 451 34.11 20.69 -3.44
C PRO A 451 33.94 21.19 -2.00
N GLN A 452 33.20 22.30 -1.83
CA GLN A 452 32.96 22.85 -0.51
C GLN A 452 31.92 21.96 0.24
N PRO A 453 32.27 21.32 1.38
CA PRO A 453 31.37 20.38 2.08
C PRO A 453 30.00 20.95 2.40
N ALA A 454 29.89 22.23 2.75
CA ALA A 454 28.62 22.88 3.07
C ALA A 454 27.64 22.93 1.87
N GLY A 455 28.15 23.19 0.65
CA GLY A 455 27.34 23.20 -0.56
C GLY A 455 26.88 21.79 -0.95
N VAL A 456 27.79 20.80 -0.87
CA VAL A 456 27.48 19.39 -1.11
C VAL A 456 26.43 18.90 -0.11
N ARG A 457 26.60 19.23 1.17
CA ARG A 457 25.66 18.90 2.25
C ARG A 457 24.25 19.44 1.98
N HIS A 458 24.14 20.72 1.62
CA HIS A 458 22.86 21.33 1.31
C HIS A 458 22.13 20.60 0.17
N THR A 459 22.83 20.34 -0.93
CA THR A 459 22.26 19.59 -2.07
C THR A 459 21.86 18.17 -1.67
N LEU A 460 22.68 17.50 -0.84
CA LEU A 460 22.40 16.15 -0.35
C LEU A 460 21.15 16.11 0.52
N LEU A 461 20.98 17.05 1.45
CA LEU A 461 19.79 17.12 2.31
C LEU A 461 18.50 17.33 1.51
N GLN A 462 18.51 18.21 0.51
CA GLN A 462 17.38 18.40 -0.40
C GLN A 462 17.10 17.13 -1.21
N LEU A 463 18.13 16.48 -1.72
CA LEU A 463 17.98 15.24 -2.48
C LEU A 463 17.36 14.13 -1.61
N ILE A 464 17.85 13.96 -0.38
CA ILE A 464 17.29 13.00 0.60
C ILE A 464 15.79 13.28 0.81
N ALA A 465 15.40 14.54 1.03
CA ALA A 465 14.00 14.92 1.22
C ALA A 465 13.11 14.57 0.01
N MET A 466 13.58 14.90 -1.20
CA MET A 466 12.86 14.58 -2.44
C MET A 466 12.70 13.06 -2.63
N LEU A 467 13.78 12.30 -2.41
CA LEU A 467 13.78 10.84 -2.53
C LEU A 467 12.91 10.17 -1.47
N ASP A 468 12.83 10.73 -0.25
CA ASP A 468 11.98 10.22 0.82
C ASP A 468 10.49 10.36 0.50
N VAL A 469 10.07 11.50 -0.05
CA VAL A 469 8.68 11.69 -0.52
C VAL A 469 8.32 10.69 -1.63
N LEU A 470 9.24 10.42 -2.55
CA LEU A 470 9.03 9.40 -3.58
C LEU A 470 9.17 7.96 -3.04
N GLY A 471 9.67 7.83 -1.80
CA GLY A 471 9.92 6.55 -1.13
C GLY A 471 11.05 5.74 -1.75
N VAL A 472 11.99 6.39 -2.41
CA VAL A 472 13.16 5.77 -3.08
C VAL A 472 14.48 6.30 -2.53
N ASN A 473 14.49 6.72 -1.27
CA ASN A 473 15.69 7.17 -0.60
C ASN A 473 16.63 5.99 -0.28
N PRO A 474 17.82 5.88 -0.89
CA PRO A 474 18.71 4.74 -0.69
C PRO A 474 19.28 4.66 0.73
N LEU A 475 19.23 5.74 1.51
CA LEU A 475 19.66 5.77 2.90
C LEU A 475 18.64 5.23 3.89
N ASP A 476 17.41 4.92 3.44
CA ASP A 476 16.40 4.30 4.30
C ASP A 476 16.85 2.89 4.70
N ALA A 477 16.92 2.63 6.02
CA ALA A 477 17.40 1.39 6.60
C ALA A 477 16.66 0.14 6.09
N ARG A 478 15.40 0.29 5.63
CA ARG A 478 14.61 -0.81 5.05
C ARG A 478 15.26 -1.46 3.82
N TRP A 479 16.02 -0.69 3.04
CA TRP A 479 16.71 -1.22 1.86
C TRP A 479 17.98 -1.99 2.21
N GLY A 480 18.62 -1.69 3.35
CA GLY A 480 19.79 -2.40 3.86
C GLY A 480 19.50 -3.84 4.30
N ALA A 481 18.30 -4.09 4.85
CA ALA A 481 17.88 -5.43 5.28
C ALA A 481 17.48 -6.34 4.09
N THR A 482 17.20 -5.75 2.92
CA THR A 482 16.75 -6.47 1.71
C THR A 482 17.73 -6.37 0.55
N SER A 483 18.82 -5.60 0.72
CA SER A 483 19.80 -5.44 -0.35
C SER A 483 20.52 -6.77 -0.60
N THR A 484 20.27 -7.35 -1.76
CA THR A 484 21.14 -8.32 -2.42
C THR A 484 22.56 -7.75 -2.66
N GLY A 485 22.82 -6.50 -2.26
CA GLY A 485 24.16 -5.93 -2.14
C GLY A 485 25.03 -6.67 -1.10
N GLY A 486 24.40 -7.26 -0.08
CA GLY A 486 25.04 -8.29 0.75
C GLY A 486 25.44 -9.51 -0.09
N ASP A 487 24.63 -9.85 -1.07
CA ASP A 487 24.91 -10.98 -1.96
C ASP A 487 26.01 -10.63 -2.98
N ARG A 488 25.99 -9.44 -3.58
CA ARG A 488 27.07 -9.02 -4.50
C ARG A 488 28.41 -8.83 -3.77
N THR A 489 28.39 -8.30 -2.54
CA THR A 489 29.58 -8.26 -1.69
C THR A 489 29.98 -9.68 -1.31
N GLY A 490 29.03 -10.55 -1.00
CA GLY A 490 29.24 -11.99 -0.78
C GLY A 490 29.72 -12.71 -2.03
N GLU A 491 29.16 -12.43 -3.20
CA GLU A 491 29.61 -12.98 -4.49
C GLU A 491 31.01 -12.49 -4.86
N VAL A 492 31.29 -11.19 -4.72
CA VAL A 492 32.63 -10.63 -4.95
C VAL A 492 33.63 -11.20 -3.95
N LEU A 493 33.25 -11.28 -2.67
CA LEU A 493 34.08 -11.91 -1.64
C LEU A 493 34.31 -13.39 -1.96
N ALA A 494 33.26 -14.12 -2.33
CA ALA A 494 33.36 -15.51 -2.71
C ALA A 494 34.29 -15.71 -3.93
N ALA A 495 34.17 -14.86 -4.94
CA ALA A 495 35.03 -14.89 -6.11
C ALA A 495 36.51 -14.59 -5.75
N LEU A 496 36.76 -13.58 -4.92
CA LEU A 496 38.11 -13.24 -4.44
C LEU A 496 38.71 -14.37 -3.57
N VAL A 497 37.92 -14.95 -2.67
CA VAL A 497 38.37 -16.08 -1.85
C VAL A 497 38.64 -17.30 -2.75
N GLN A 498 37.78 -17.57 -3.74
CA GLN A 498 37.96 -18.66 -4.68
C GLN A 498 39.22 -18.50 -5.50
N GLU A 499 39.54 -17.30 -6.02
CA GLU A 499 40.78 -16.99 -6.72
C GLU A 499 41.99 -17.31 -5.85
N ARG A 500 41.94 -16.96 -4.55
CA ARG A 500 43.02 -17.27 -3.59
C ARG A 500 43.15 -18.76 -3.29
N LEU A 501 42.02 -19.47 -3.22
CA LEU A 501 41.99 -20.94 -3.03
C LEU A 501 42.58 -21.66 -4.25
N ASP A 502 42.27 -21.17 -5.46
CA ASP A 502 42.82 -21.72 -6.71
C ASP A 502 44.33 -21.49 -6.78
N ALA A 503 44.81 -20.27 -6.42
CA ALA A 503 46.27 -19.97 -6.32
C ALA A 503 46.97 -20.87 -5.29
N ARG A 504 46.32 -21.13 -4.13
CA ARG A 504 46.81 -22.07 -3.10
C ARG A 504 46.87 -23.50 -3.64
N ALA A 505 45.85 -23.96 -4.36
CA ALA A 505 45.82 -25.29 -4.97
C ALA A 505 46.94 -25.42 -6.02
N GLN A 506 47.19 -24.39 -6.82
CA GLN A 506 48.29 -24.37 -7.79
C GLN A 506 49.68 -24.43 -7.12
N ALA A 507 49.90 -23.64 -6.06
CA ALA A 507 51.14 -23.72 -5.27
C ALA A 507 51.39 -25.12 -4.69
N ARG A 508 50.36 -25.77 -4.15
CA ARG A 508 50.45 -27.17 -3.66
C ARG A 508 50.78 -28.14 -4.79
N ALA A 509 50.19 -28.00 -5.96
CA ALA A 509 50.48 -28.83 -7.14
C ALA A 509 51.95 -28.69 -7.60
N GLN A 510 52.51 -27.50 -7.47
CA GLN A 510 53.93 -27.18 -7.76
C GLN A 510 54.88 -27.55 -6.61
N LYS A 511 54.33 -28.13 -5.49
CA LYS A 511 55.06 -28.44 -4.25
C LYS A 511 55.67 -27.22 -3.55
N ASP A 512 55.17 -26.04 -3.82
CA ASP A 512 55.51 -24.80 -3.10
C ASP A 512 54.61 -24.68 -1.86
N PHE A 513 54.95 -25.40 -0.83
CA PHE A 513 54.17 -25.45 0.40
C PHE A 513 54.25 -24.13 1.18
N ALA A 514 55.36 -23.39 1.05
CA ALA A 514 55.53 -22.11 1.72
C ALA A 514 54.56 -21.05 1.17
N ALA A 515 54.38 -20.96 -0.16
CA ALA A 515 53.41 -20.08 -0.78
C ALA A 515 51.96 -20.50 -0.43
N ALA A 516 51.68 -21.80 -0.41
CA ALA A 516 50.35 -22.30 -0.04
C ALA A 516 49.97 -22.01 1.42
N ASP A 517 50.91 -22.11 2.35
CA ASP A 517 50.71 -21.75 3.77
C ASP A 517 50.57 -20.24 3.97
N ALA A 518 51.36 -19.44 3.27
CA ALA A 518 51.21 -17.99 3.31
C ALA A 518 49.78 -17.52 2.87
N ILE A 519 49.24 -18.12 1.81
CA ILE A 519 47.85 -17.81 1.36
C ILE A 519 46.84 -18.21 2.42
N ARG A 520 46.99 -19.39 3.04
CA ARG A 520 46.10 -19.84 4.13
C ARG A 520 46.13 -18.87 5.31
N ASP A 521 47.33 -18.47 5.72
CA ASP A 521 47.53 -17.59 6.87
C ASP A 521 46.96 -16.19 6.61
N GLN A 522 47.08 -15.66 5.38
CA GLN A 522 46.46 -14.42 4.96
C GLN A 522 44.91 -14.50 5.03
N LEU A 523 44.32 -15.55 4.50
CA LEU A 523 42.86 -15.74 4.56
C LEU A 523 42.38 -15.91 5.99
N THR A 524 43.13 -16.65 6.81
CA THR A 524 42.82 -16.83 8.24
C THR A 524 42.87 -15.53 9.02
N ALA A 525 43.88 -14.66 8.73
CA ALA A 525 44.00 -13.33 9.33
C ALA A 525 42.83 -12.40 8.99
N LEU A 526 42.20 -12.61 7.84
CA LEU A 526 40.98 -11.91 7.39
C LEU A 526 39.69 -12.55 7.88
N GLY A 527 39.73 -13.59 8.74
CA GLY A 527 38.57 -14.25 9.28
C GLY A 527 37.96 -15.34 8.39
N VAL A 528 38.69 -15.76 7.31
CA VAL A 528 38.24 -16.86 6.45
C VAL A 528 38.85 -18.17 6.96
N VAL A 529 38.00 -19.11 7.36
CA VAL A 529 38.42 -20.47 7.78
C VAL A 529 38.34 -21.40 6.56
N ILE A 530 39.44 -22.14 6.31
CA ILE A 530 39.56 -23.05 5.18
C ILE A 530 39.56 -24.47 5.69
N GLU A 531 38.73 -25.34 5.09
CA GLU A 531 38.66 -26.78 5.31
C GLU A 531 39.03 -27.52 4.02
N ASP A 532 40.13 -28.29 4.05
CA ASP A 532 40.53 -29.12 2.90
C ASP A 532 39.70 -30.41 2.87
N THR A 533 38.95 -30.62 1.78
CA THR A 533 38.16 -31.83 1.57
C THR A 533 38.64 -32.59 0.34
N PRO A 534 38.31 -33.91 0.20
CA PRO A 534 38.65 -34.66 -1.00
C PRO A 534 38.09 -34.09 -2.31
N ALA A 535 37.01 -33.27 -2.21
CA ALA A 535 36.37 -32.62 -3.34
C ALA A 535 36.90 -31.20 -3.61
N GLY A 536 37.90 -30.73 -2.84
CA GLY A 536 38.44 -29.37 -2.91
C GLY A 536 38.40 -28.63 -1.56
N ALA A 537 38.96 -27.42 -1.51
CA ALA A 537 38.93 -26.60 -0.31
C ALA A 537 37.53 -25.94 -0.16
N ARG A 538 36.94 -26.01 1.05
CA ARG A 538 35.76 -25.25 1.46
C ARG A 538 36.17 -24.13 2.39
N TRP A 539 35.36 -23.08 2.44
CA TRP A 539 35.63 -21.94 3.30
C TRP A 539 34.37 -21.44 3.99
N ALA A 540 34.54 -20.79 5.12
CA ALA A 540 33.49 -20.08 5.86
C ALA A 540 34.08 -18.81 6.50
N LEU A 541 33.26 -17.82 6.74
CA LEU A 541 33.61 -16.67 7.58
C LEU A 541 33.45 -17.04 9.06
N ARG A 542 34.39 -16.57 9.87
CA ARG A 542 34.40 -16.82 11.33
C ARG A 542 33.57 -15.77 12.06
#